data_465d608d6d07e6c8ae1a8cae661d90b3
#
_entry.id   465d608d6d07e6c8ae1a8cae661d90b3
#
_cell.length_a   1.000
_cell.length_b   1.000
_cell.length_c   1.000
_cell.angle_alpha   90.00
_cell.angle_beta   90.00
_cell.angle_gamma   90.00
#
_symmetry.space_group_name_H-M   'P 1'
#
loop_
_entity.id
_entity.type
_entity.pdbx_description
1 polymer ?
#
loop_
_entity_poly.entity_id
_entity_poly.type
_entity_poly.pdbx_seq_one_letter_code
_entity_poly.pdbx_strand_id
1 'polypeptide(L)'
;MKLLSWNIQHGGGTRDVRIVSAIADHNPDIIALTEFRAKPGMALCQAFGANGWPHIASSSPAGIDNGICVLSRMPLRCDRPTAAPPENAVRWLDVDLPEQGFGFGVVHILTAIPGAKEPEGAAKTRFWDALLAAAEARISEPLLFVGDFNTGMPLVDEAGSTFVCAEHFARLAALGWIDVWRHFHGGATEYTWYSQPKGGAPANGFRLDHAFATPSLLPRITACRYSHAEREQKVSDHSPMILEIK
;
A
#
# COMPACT_ATOMS: atom_id res chain seq x y z
N MET A 1 9.69 13.19 -9.19
CA MET A 1 9.88 12.33 -8.00
C MET A 1 9.12 11.05 -8.22
N LYS A 2 9.68 9.91 -7.79
CA LYS A 2 9.09 8.58 -7.98
C LYS A 2 8.81 7.92 -6.61
N LEU A 3 7.56 7.51 -6.37
CA LEU A 3 7.15 6.73 -5.20
C LEU A 3 6.86 5.30 -5.65
N LEU A 4 7.48 4.31 -4.98
CA LEU A 4 7.21 2.89 -5.15
C LEU A 4 6.49 2.37 -3.91
N SER A 5 5.30 1.76 -4.09
CA SER A 5 4.56 1.07 -3.04
C SER A 5 4.52 -0.43 -3.32
N TRP A 6 4.82 -1.25 -2.32
CA TRP A 6 4.92 -2.69 -2.52
C TRP A 6 4.63 -3.51 -1.27
N ASN A 7 3.76 -4.49 -1.38
CA ASN A 7 3.63 -5.57 -0.40
C ASN A 7 4.75 -6.58 -0.62
N ILE A 8 5.67 -6.70 0.35
CA ILE A 8 6.86 -7.55 0.24
C ILE A 8 6.68 -8.96 0.82
N GLN A 9 5.45 -9.32 1.15
CA GLN A 9 5.07 -10.64 1.67
C GLN A 9 5.89 -11.06 2.89
N HIS A 10 5.32 -10.86 4.08
CA HIS A 10 5.87 -11.32 5.37
C HIS A 10 7.31 -10.87 5.66
N GLY A 11 7.64 -9.62 5.37
CA GLY A 11 8.96 -9.03 5.63
C GLY A 11 10.06 -9.49 4.68
N GLY A 12 9.70 -10.07 3.54
CA GLY A 12 10.64 -10.53 2.52
C GLY A 12 11.34 -11.85 2.84
N GLY A 13 11.51 -12.23 4.10
CA GLY A 13 12.16 -13.48 4.51
C GLY A 13 13.58 -13.60 3.94
N THR A 14 13.86 -14.67 3.18
CA THR A 14 15.14 -14.91 2.50
C THR A 14 15.27 -14.19 1.16
N ARG A 15 14.30 -13.34 0.79
CA ARG A 15 14.25 -12.61 -0.48
C ARG A 15 14.78 -11.18 -0.39
N ASP A 16 15.34 -10.78 0.75
CA ASP A 16 15.81 -9.42 1.06
C ASP A 16 16.73 -8.85 -0.03
N VAL A 17 17.77 -9.58 -0.44
CA VAL A 17 18.68 -9.16 -1.50
C VAL A 17 17.94 -8.93 -2.83
N ARG A 18 17.00 -9.79 -3.17
CA ARG A 18 16.20 -9.68 -4.41
C ARG A 18 15.25 -8.49 -4.34
N ILE A 19 14.65 -8.23 -3.17
CA ILE A 19 13.79 -7.07 -2.93
C ILE A 19 14.60 -5.78 -3.10
N VAL A 20 15.78 -5.70 -2.49
CA VAL A 20 16.67 -4.54 -2.60
C VAL A 20 17.06 -4.29 -4.06
N SER A 21 17.47 -5.35 -4.78
CA SER A 21 17.83 -5.24 -6.20
C SER A 21 16.66 -4.74 -7.04
N ALA A 22 15.49 -5.36 -6.91
CA ALA A 22 14.30 -4.99 -7.68
C ALA A 22 13.89 -3.52 -7.43
N ILE A 23 13.94 -3.07 -6.18
CA ILE A 23 13.63 -1.66 -5.86
C ILE A 23 14.69 -0.73 -6.44
N ALA A 24 15.98 -1.09 -6.35
CA ALA A 24 17.06 -0.29 -6.91
C ALA A 24 16.94 -0.12 -8.43
N ASP A 25 16.52 -1.15 -9.16
CA ASP A 25 16.28 -1.11 -10.61
C ASP A 25 15.19 -0.09 -10.98
N HIS A 26 14.17 0.08 -10.15
CA HIS A 26 13.16 1.12 -10.32
C HIS A 26 13.66 2.51 -9.96
N ASN A 27 14.71 2.61 -9.14
CA ASN A 27 15.32 3.86 -8.69
C ASN A 27 14.29 4.87 -8.15
N PRO A 28 13.48 4.53 -7.13
CA PRO A 28 12.51 5.43 -6.56
C PRO A 28 13.16 6.45 -5.62
N ASP A 29 12.49 7.58 -5.42
CA ASP A 29 12.87 8.57 -4.39
C ASP A 29 12.29 8.19 -3.03
N ILE A 30 11.10 7.54 -3.04
CA ILE A 30 10.36 7.09 -1.87
C ILE A 30 9.97 5.63 -2.06
N ILE A 31 10.13 4.83 -1.01
CA ILE A 31 9.76 3.42 -0.94
C ILE A 31 8.74 3.26 0.21
N ALA A 32 7.56 2.74 -0.09
CA ALA A 32 6.51 2.43 0.87
C ALA A 32 6.27 0.91 0.88
N LEU A 33 6.72 0.23 1.93
CA LEU A 33 6.61 -1.23 2.06
C LEU A 33 5.49 -1.60 3.02
N THR A 34 4.60 -2.46 2.57
CA THR A 34 3.63 -3.15 3.42
C THR A 34 4.05 -4.59 3.69
N GLU A 35 3.48 -5.22 4.71
CA GLU A 35 3.95 -6.47 5.30
C GLU A 35 5.41 -6.44 5.77
N PHE A 36 5.90 -5.26 6.12
CA PHE A 36 7.21 -5.12 6.74
C PHE A 36 7.22 -5.76 8.14
N ARG A 37 8.29 -6.49 8.46
CA ARG A 37 8.50 -7.09 9.79
C ARG A 37 9.81 -6.59 10.38
N ALA A 38 9.81 -6.28 11.68
CA ALA A 38 10.95 -5.63 12.33
C ALA A 38 12.26 -6.42 12.19
N LYS A 39 12.27 -7.73 12.51
CA LYS A 39 13.51 -8.53 12.50
C LYS A 39 14.11 -8.69 11.10
N PRO A 40 13.41 -9.26 10.09
CA PRO A 40 13.98 -9.35 8.74
C PRO A 40 14.15 -7.96 8.09
N GLY A 41 13.31 -7.00 8.43
CA GLY A 41 13.33 -5.65 7.88
C GLY A 41 14.53 -4.80 8.30
N MET A 42 15.21 -5.13 9.41
CA MET A 42 16.44 -4.42 9.80
C MET A 42 17.53 -4.52 8.72
N ALA A 43 17.72 -5.70 8.13
CA ALA A 43 18.69 -5.89 7.05
C ALA A 43 18.28 -5.08 5.80
N LEU A 44 16.98 -5.05 5.45
CA LEU A 44 16.45 -4.21 4.38
C LEU A 44 16.72 -2.73 4.65
N CYS A 45 16.40 -2.23 5.85
CA CYS A 45 16.62 -0.82 6.21
C CYS A 45 18.11 -0.43 6.15
N GLN A 46 19.01 -1.30 6.63
CA GLN A 46 20.45 -1.07 6.53
C GLN A 46 20.93 -1.03 5.09
N ALA A 47 20.49 -1.99 4.26
CA ALA A 47 20.85 -2.02 2.85
C ALA A 47 20.36 -0.77 2.10
N PHE A 48 19.12 -0.34 2.32
CA PHE A 48 18.58 0.86 1.69
C PHE A 48 19.26 2.13 2.21
N GLY A 49 19.52 2.24 3.52
CA GLY A 49 20.23 3.39 4.09
C GLY A 49 21.61 3.56 3.46
N ALA A 50 22.37 2.46 3.29
CA ALA A 50 23.66 2.47 2.61
C ALA A 50 23.59 2.80 1.11
N ASN A 51 22.46 2.59 0.47
CA ASN A 51 22.23 2.79 -0.96
C ASN A 51 21.48 4.08 -1.31
N GLY A 52 21.37 5.04 -0.39
CA GLY A 52 20.89 6.39 -0.68
C GLY A 52 19.45 6.70 -0.25
N TRP A 53 18.86 5.90 0.65
CA TRP A 53 17.59 6.19 1.33
C TRP A 53 17.81 6.34 2.85
N PRO A 54 18.41 7.47 3.31
CA PRO A 54 18.80 7.62 4.71
C PRO A 54 17.65 7.91 5.68
N HIS A 55 16.51 8.37 5.16
CA HIS A 55 15.36 8.73 5.99
C HIS A 55 14.39 7.57 6.07
N ILE A 56 14.14 7.07 7.29
CA ILE A 56 13.35 5.86 7.53
C ILE A 56 12.27 6.17 8.56
N ALA A 57 11.03 5.79 8.25
CA ALA A 57 9.90 5.75 9.16
C ALA A 57 9.30 4.35 9.19
N SER A 58 8.86 3.89 10.36
CA SER A 58 8.21 2.59 10.52
C SER A 58 7.05 2.69 11.49
N SER A 59 6.01 1.90 11.25
CA SER A 59 4.92 1.71 12.20
C SER A 59 5.32 0.85 13.41
N SER A 60 6.59 0.46 13.49
CA SER A 60 7.19 -0.30 14.60
C SER A 60 6.46 -1.60 14.96
N PRO A 61 6.27 -2.51 13.97
CA PRO A 61 5.60 -3.78 14.25
C PRO A 61 6.40 -4.63 15.25
N ALA A 62 5.70 -5.35 16.12
CA ALA A 62 6.32 -6.23 17.11
C ALA A 62 6.38 -7.68 16.61
N GLY A 63 7.41 -8.40 17.00
CA GLY A 63 7.53 -9.84 16.74
C GLY A 63 7.40 -10.22 15.27
N ILE A 64 6.30 -10.91 14.95
CA ILE A 64 5.96 -11.39 13.60
C ILE A 64 4.87 -10.53 12.93
N ASP A 65 4.47 -9.43 13.56
CA ASP A 65 3.43 -8.57 13.00
C ASP A 65 3.88 -7.95 11.70
N ASN A 66 2.96 -7.92 10.74
CA ASN A 66 3.15 -7.24 9.48
C ASN A 66 2.78 -5.76 9.66
N GLY A 67 3.75 -4.89 9.55
CA GLY A 67 3.59 -3.44 9.61
C GLY A 67 3.98 -2.75 8.33
N ILE A 68 4.38 -1.50 8.46
CA ILE A 68 4.75 -0.60 7.36
C ILE A 68 6.15 -0.05 7.61
N CYS A 69 6.91 0.11 6.52
CA CYS A 69 8.15 0.85 6.49
C CYS A 69 8.18 1.80 5.30
N VAL A 70 8.58 3.03 5.53
CA VAL A 70 8.83 4.03 4.49
C VAL A 70 10.30 4.42 4.53
N LEU A 71 10.92 4.42 3.35
CA LEU A 71 12.30 4.89 3.19
C LEU A 71 12.31 6.00 2.13
N SER A 72 13.12 7.02 2.34
CA SER A 72 13.15 8.19 1.46
C SER A 72 14.56 8.74 1.29
N ARG A 73 14.82 9.31 0.12
CA ARG A 73 15.99 10.13 -0.16
C ARG A 73 15.87 11.54 0.42
N MET A 74 14.63 11.96 0.69
CA MET A 74 14.29 13.29 1.19
C MET A 74 13.87 13.22 2.66
N PRO A 75 14.05 14.29 3.43
CA PRO A 75 13.53 14.37 4.80
C PRO A 75 12.03 14.10 4.85
N LEU A 76 11.63 13.30 5.82
CA LEU A 76 10.24 12.97 6.09
C LEU A 76 9.90 13.16 7.58
N ARG A 77 8.61 13.35 7.88
CA ARG A 77 8.07 13.38 9.24
C ARG A 77 6.95 12.35 9.37
N CYS A 78 6.88 11.70 10.52
CA CYS A 78 5.85 10.69 10.83
C CYS A 78 5.31 10.88 12.27
N ASP A 79 5.10 12.13 12.66
CA ASP A 79 4.66 12.55 14.00
C ASP A 79 3.13 12.57 14.13
N ARG A 80 2.38 12.32 13.08
CA ARG A 80 0.93 12.18 13.13
C ARG A 80 0.54 10.86 13.81
N PRO A 81 -0.39 10.89 14.77
CA PRO A 81 -0.96 9.65 15.31
C PRO A 81 -1.66 8.86 14.21
N THR A 82 -1.52 7.53 14.24
CA THR A 82 -2.26 6.68 13.29
C THR A 82 -3.77 6.82 13.51
N ALA A 83 -4.53 6.87 12.43
CA ALA A 83 -5.99 6.81 12.45
C ALA A 83 -6.52 5.36 12.47
N ALA A 84 -5.66 4.37 12.32
CA ALA A 84 -6.06 2.96 12.34
C ALA A 84 -6.69 2.56 13.68
N PRO A 85 -7.64 1.59 13.70
CA PRO A 85 -8.10 0.98 14.93
C PRO A 85 -6.92 0.44 15.76
N PRO A 86 -6.98 0.49 17.11
CA PRO A 86 -5.86 0.08 17.97
C PRO A 86 -5.29 -1.30 17.67
N GLU A 87 -6.14 -2.26 17.35
CA GLU A 87 -5.75 -3.63 16.98
C GLU A 87 -5.01 -3.73 15.64
N ASN A 88 -5.04 -2.66 14.84
CA ASN A 88 -4.42 -2.56 13.52
C ASN A 88 -3.46 -1.36 13.41
N ALA A 89 -3.06 -0.75 14.53
CA ALA A 89 -2.28 0.49 14.56
C ALA A 89 -0.99 0.41 13.71
N VAL A 90 -0.32 -0.74 13.68
CA VAL A 90 0.91 -0.96 12.89
C VAL A 90 0.68 -1.07 11.38
N ARG A 91 -0.57 -1.06 10.93
CA ARG A 91 -0.92 -1.22 9.51
C ARG A 91 -1.30 0.08 8.81
N TRP A 92 -1.05 1.20 9.47
CA TRP A 92 -1.21 2.53 8.91
C TRP A 92 -0.09 3.43 9.40
N LEU A 93 0.60 4.08 8.47
CA LEU A 93 1.65 5.04 8.74
C LEU A 93 1.43 6.30 7.90
N ASP A 94 1.18 7.43 8.55
CA ASP A 94 1.15 8.72 7.90
C ASP A 94 2.55 9.32 7.85
N VAL A 95 2.91 9.85 6.67
CA VAL A 95 4.19 10.49 6.40
C VAL A 95 3.96 11.82 5.73
N ASP A 96 4.60 12.86 6.23
CA ASP A 96 4.65 14.16 5.58
C ASP A 96 6.02 14.39 4.93
N LEU A 97 6.00 15.00 3.74
CA LEU A 97 7.17 15.47 3.01
C LEU A 97 7.16 17.01 2.98
N PRO A 98 7.69 17.67 4.02
CA PRO A 98 7.52 19.11 4.20
C PRO A 98 8.09 19.94 3.04
N GLU A 99 9.24 19.54 2.51
CA GLU A 99 9.89 20.23 1.37
C GLU A 99 9.12 20.03 0.07
N GLN A 100 8.32 18.98 -0.03
CA GLN A 100 7.49 18.69 -1.20
C GLN A 100 6.06 19.20 -1.05
N GLY A 101 5.65 19.63 0.14
CA GLY A 101 4.35 20.21 0.41
C GLY A 101 3.17 19.25 0.24
N PHE A 102 3.36 17.95 0.48
CA PHE A 102 2.29 16.97 0.55
C PHE A 102 2.59 15.84 1.55
N GLY A 103 1.56 15.10 1.93
CA GLY A 103 1.68 13.92 2.77
C GLY A 103 1.13 12.67 2.09
N PHE A 104 1.41 11.50 2.67
CA PHE A 104 0.78 10.27 2.26
C PHE A 104 0.58 9.31 3.43
N GLY A 105 -0.54 8.59 3.42
CA GLY A 105 -0.82 7.50 4.33
C GLY A 105 -0.54 6.17 3.62
N VAL A 106 0.35 5.36 4.19
CA VAL A 106 0.55 3.98 3.74
C VAL A 106 -0.37 3.09 4.54
N VAL A 107 -1.17 2.28 3.86
CA VAL A 107 -2.14 1.38 4.49
C VAL A 107 -1.95 -0.06 4.04
N HIS A 108 -2.19 -0.99 4.98
CA HIS A 108 -2.33 -2.42 4.68
C HIS A 108 -3.58 -2.94 5.37
N ILE A 109 -4.70 -3.00 4.65
CA ILE A 109 -5.99 -3.40 5.20
C ILE A 109 -6.04 -4.92 5.31
N LEU A 110 -6.25 -5.42 6.52
CA LEU A 110 -6.38 -6.85 6.78
C LEU A 110 -7.69 -7.42 6.25
N THR A 111 -7.64 -8.68 5.84
CA THR A 111 -8.85 -9.49 5.60
C THR A 111 -9.46 -10.01 6.90
N ALA A 112 -8.62 -10.40 7.87
CA ALA A 112 -9.04 -10.89 9.19
C ALA A 112 -7.91 -10.74 10.22
N ILE A 113 -8.25 -10.64 11.51
CA ILE A 113 -7.29 -10.71 12.61
C ILE A 113 -7.08 -12.18 12.99
N PRO A 114 -5.85 -12.71 12.90
CA PRO A 114 -5.59 -14.09 13.27
C PRO A 114 -5.99 -14.38 14.73
N GLY A 115 -6.81 -15.41 14.94
CA GLY A 115 -7.24 -15.85 16.27
C GLY A 115 -8.34 -15.01 16.92
N ALA A 116 -8.82 -13.96 16.30
CA ALA A 116 -9.96 -13.19 16.81
C ALA A 116 -11.26 -14.00 16.70
N LYS A 117 -12.09 -13.94 17.77
CA LYS A 117 -13.43 -14.54 17.80
C LYS A 117 -14.47 -13.49 17.39
N GLU A 118 -14.42 -13.03 16.18
CA GLU A 118 -15.35 -12.04 15.62
C GLU A 118 -15.85 -12.49 14.24
N PRO A 119 -16.97 -11.93 13.76
CA PRO A 119 -17.45 -12.21 12.41
C PRO A 119 -16.39 -11.92 11.36
N GLU A 120 -16.35 -12.75 10.30
CA GLU A 120 -15.48 -12.52 9.16
C GLU A 120 -15.70 -11.11 8.58
N GLY A 121 -14.59 -10.40 8.33
CA GLY A 121 -14.62 -9.04 7.79
C GLY A 121 -14.84 -7.92 8.81
N ALA A 122 -15.18 -8.21 10.08
CA ALA A 122 -15.45 -7.17 11.06
C ALA A 122 -14.26 -6.23 11.30
N ALA A 123 -13.03 -6.78 11.43
CA ALA A 123 -11.82 -5.97 11.56
C ALA A 123 -11.55 -5.13 10.31
N LYS A 124 -11.82 -5.68 9.14
CA LYS A 124 -11.70 -4.98 7.85
C LYS A 124 -12.66 -3.81 7.76
N THR A 125 -13.92 -4.01 8.19
CA THR A 125 -14.93 -2.95 8.23
C THR A 125 -14.49 -1.81 9.15
N ARG A 126 -14.03 -2.11 10.37
CA ARG A 126 -13.54 -1.06 11.30
C ARG A 126 -12.34 -0.29 10.72
N PHE A 127 -11.43 -0.97 10.03
CA PHE A 127 -10.32 -0.28 9.38
C PHE A 127 -10.81 0.66 8.27
N TRP A 128 -11.76 0.18 7.44
CA TRP A 128 -12.37 1.00 6.40
C TRP A 128 -13.17 2.18 6.95
N ASP A 129 -13.90 2.01 8.04
CA ASP A 129 -14.61 3.11 8.70
C ASP A 129 -13.63 4.19 9.19
N ALA A 130 -12.51 3.78 9.80
CA ALA A 130 -11.45 4.69 10.21
C ALA A 130 -10.79 5.40 9.00
N LEU A 131 -10.55 4.68 7.91
CA LEU A 131 -10.00 5.24 6.67
C LEU A 131 -10.94 6.27 6.05
N LEU A 132 -12.23 5.98 5.98
CA LEU A 132 -13.23 6.91 5.45
C LEU A 132 -13.37 8.17 6.32
N ALA A 133 -13.34 8.03 7.64
CA ALA A 133 -13.38 9.17 8.56
C ALA A 133 -12.15 10.08 8.38
N ALA A 134 -10.96 9.49 8.26
CA ALA A 134 -9.73 10.23 7.99
C ALA A 134 -9.74 10.87 6.59
N ALA A 135 -10.26 10.17 5.59
CA ALA A 135 -10.39 10.66 4.23
C ALA A 135 -11.34 11.87 4.14
N GLU A 136 -12.47 11.83 4.83
CA GLU A 136 -13.42 12.94 4.90
C GLU A 136 -12.79 14.16 5.56
N ALA A 137 -12.11 13.97 6.70
CA ALA A 137 -11.46 15.06 7.44
C ALA A 137 -10.32 15.73 6.67
N ARG A 138 -9.67 15.02 5.75
CA ARG A 138 -8.43 15.45 5.11
C ARG A 138 -8.53 15.69 3.61
N ILE A 139 -9.72 15.70 3.03
CA ILE A 139 -9.93 15.84 1.58
C ILE A 139 -9.36 17.14 0.99
N SER A 140 -9.25 18.20 1.79
CA SER A 140 -8.68 19.48 1.38
C SER A 140 -7.14 19.55 1.43
N GLU A 141 -6.49 18.55 2.09
CA GLU A 141 -5.02 18.49 2.16
C GLU A 141 -4.46 17.92 0.83
N PRO A 142 -3.24 18.29 0.39
CA PRO A 142 -2.55 17.59 -0.68
C PRO A 142 -2.05 16.23 -0.14
N LEU A 143 -2.86 15.20 -0.32
CA LEU A 143 -2.66 13.91 0.33
C LEU A 143 -2.86 12.73 -0.62
N LEU A 144 -2.10 11.66 -0.38
CA LEU A 144 -2.19 10.37 -1.05
C LEU A 144 -2.44 9.27 -0.02
N PHE A 145 -3.39 8.35 -0.25
CA PHE A 145 -3.39 7.03 0.38
C PHE A 145 -2.83 6.01 -0.60
N VAL A 146 -1.92 5.15 -0.13
CA VAL A 146 -1.23 4.17 -0.98
C VAL A 146 -0.98 2.87 -0.21
N GLY A 147 -1.02 1.73 -0.88
CA GLY A 147 -0.70 0.43 -0.28
C GLY A 147 -1.62 -0.69 -0.71
N ASP A 148 -1.67 -1.73 0.13
CA ASP A 148 -2.53 -2.89 -0.06
C ASP A 148 -3.86 -2.70 0.67
N PHE A 149 -4.90 -2.43 -0.10
CA PHE A 149 -6.26 -2.22 0.43
C PHE A 149 -7.03 -3.54 0.61
N ASN A 150 -6.53 -4.64 0.06
CA ASN A 150 -7.21 -5.94 0.06
C ASN A 150 -8.69 -5.84 -0.37
N THR A 151 -9.04 -4.83 -1.13
CA THR A 151 -10.40 -4.52 -1.60
C THR A 151 -10.29 -3.82 -2.94
N GLY A 152 -11.32 -3.92 -3.76
CA GLY A 152 -11.46 -3.23 -5.03
C GLY A 152 -12.92 -3.20 -5.47
N MET A 153 -13.17 -2.77 -6.70
CA MET A 153 -14.52 -2.78 -7.29
C MET A 153 -14.83 -4.15 -7.89
N PRO A 154 -15.91 -4.81 -7.46
CA PRO A 154 -16.39 -6.06 -8.08
C PRO A 154 -16.56 -5.90 -9.58
N LEU A 155 -16.26 -6.95 -10.35
CA LEU A 155 -16.33 -7.02 -11.81
C LEU A 155 -15.40 -6.03 -12.56
N VAL A 156 -14.60 -5.26 -11.83
CA VAL A 156 -13.67 -4.26 -12.37
C VAL A 156 -12.22 -4.55 -11.93
N ASP A 157 -12.01 -4.74 -10.63
CA ASP A 157 -10.72 -5.04 -10.04
C ASP A 157 -10.54 -6.54 -9.75
N GLU A 158 -11.56 -7.31 -10.05
CA GLU A 158 -11.58 -8.77 -10.14
C GLU A 158 -12.62 -9.18 -11.19
N ALA A 159 -12.52 -10.40 -11.71
CA ALA A 159 -13.53 -10.93 -12.64
C ALA A 159 -14.85 -11.30 -11.95
N GLY A 160 -14.85 -11.44 -10.63
CA GLY A 160 -15.99 -11.84 -9.80
C GLY A 160 -16.52 -10.71 -8.92
N SER A 161 -17.24 -11.12 -7.87
CA SER A 161 -17.81 -10.21 -6.86
C SER A 161 -17.54 -10.78 -5.46
N THR A 162 -16.25 -10.93 -5.11
CA THR A 162 -15.83 -11.58 -3.85
C THR A 162 -15.28 -10.58 -2.83
N PHE A 163 -15.09 -9.30 -3.21
CA PHE A 163 -14.56 -8.30 -2.30
C PHE A 163 -15.47 -8.02 -1.12
N VAL A 164 -14.95 -8.22 0.08
CA VAL A 164 -15.54 -7.72 1.33
C VAL A 164 -15.24 -6.23 1.45
N CYS A 165 -16.23 -5.41 1.87
CA CYS A 165 -16.16 -3.95 1.99
C CYS A 165 -16.03 -3.20 0.64
N ALA A 166 -16.54 -3.75 -0.47
CA ALA A 166 -16.56 -3.08 -1.76
C ALA A 166 -17.33 -1.74 -1.71
N GLU A 167 -18.37 -1.67 -0.89
CA GLU A 167 -19.15 -0.45 -0.66
C GLU A 167 -18.32 0.65 0.03
N HIS A 168 -17.41 0.30 0.94
CA HIS A 168 -16.50 1.27 1.58
C HIS A 168 -15.48 1.79 0.57
N PHE A 169 -14.97 0.91 -0.29
CA PHE A 169 -14.10 1.30 -1.39
C PHE A 169 -14.78 2.31 -2.34
N ALA A 170 -16.03 2.05 -2.70
CA ALA A 170 -16.82 2.98 -3.51
C ALA A 170 -17.10 4.32 -2.80
N ARG A 171 -17.32 4.31 -1.47
CA ARG A 171 -17.49 5.52 -0.66
C ARG A 171 -16.25 6.41 -0.64
N LEU A 172 -15.03 5.84 -0.66
CA LEU A 172 -13.81 6.63 -0.73
C LEU A 172 -13.79 7.51 -2.00
N ALA A 173 -14.16 6.93 -3.14
CA ALA A 173 -14.32 7.69 -4.39
C ALA A 173 -15.45 8.73 -4.29
N ALA A 174 -16.58 8.41 -3.64
CA ALA A 174 -17.70 9.33 -3.45
C ALA A 174 -17.35 10.52 -2.54
N LEU A 175 -16.37 10.39 -1.63
CA LEU A 175 -15.79 11.49 -0.85
C LEU A 175 -14.91 12.45 -1.70
N GLY A 176 -14.66 12.12 -2.98
CA GLY A 176 -13.86 12.93 -3.88
C GLY A 176 -12.40 12.48 -4.01
N TRP A 177 -12.02 11.36 -3.40
CA TRP A 177 -10.70 10.76 -3.60
C TRP A 177 -10.63 10.06 -4.96
N ILE A 178 -9.56 10.29 -5.71
CA ILE A 178 -9.40 9.78 -7.06
C ILE A 178 -8.48 8.57 -7.05
N ASP A 179 -8.97 7.42 -7.53
CA ASP A 179 -8.13 6.26 -7.84
C ASP A 179 -7.15 6.65 -8.95
N VAL A 180 -5.89 6.80 -8.59
CA VAL A 180 -4.85 7.34 -9.47
C VAL A 180 -4.60 6.41 -10.66
N TRP A 181 -4.57 5.10 -10.44
CA TRP A 181 -4.35 4.18 -11.54
C TRP A 181 -5.52 4.25 -12.54
N ARG A 182 -6.77 4.26 -12.06
CA ARG A 182 -7.97 4.42 -12.90
C ARG A 182 -7.99 5.76 -13.65
N HIS A 183 -7.49 6.82 -13.01
CA HIS A 183 -7.40 8.12 -13.68
C HIS A 183 -6.56 8.06 -14.97
N PHE A 184 -5.45 7.31 -14.97
CA PHE A 184 -4.59 7.18 -16.14
C PHE A 184 -5.00 6.08 -17.12
N HIS A 185 -5.64 5.01 -16.65
CA HIS A 185 -5.89 3.79 -17.44
C HIS A 185 -7.36 3.53 -17.72
N GLY A 186 -8.28 4.34 -17.16
CA GLY A 186 -9.72 4.23 -17.41
C GLY A 186 -10.27 2.85 -17.06
N GLY A 187 -10.92 2.21 -18.01
CA GLY A 187 -11.55 0.89 -17.86
C GLY A 187 -10.61 -0.30 -18.07
N ALA A 188 -9.31 -0.10 -18.19
CA ALA A 188 -8.35 -1.20 -18.34
C ALA A 188 -8.42 -2.20 -17.18
N THR A 189 -8.10 -3.46 -17.44
CA THR A 189 -8.01 -4.53 -16.44
C THR A 189 -6.54 -4.89 -16.22
N GLU A 190 -6.10 -4.78 -14.97
CA GLU A 190 -4.74 -5.15 -14.55
C GLU A 190 -4.79 -5.64 -13.11
N TYR A 191 -4.08 -6.73 -12.79
CA TYR A 191 -4.13 -7.37 -11.49
C TYR A 191 -2.77 -7.33 -10.81
N THR A 192 -2.77 -6.98 -9.50
CA THR A 192 -1.54 -6.91 -8.69
C THR A 192 -1.26 -8.20 -7.95
N TRP A 193 -2.27 -9.01 -7.70
CA TRP A 193 -2.20 -10.28 -6.99
C TRP A 193 -3.10 -11.34 -7.63
N TYR A 194 -2.76 -12.61 -7.43
CA TYR A 194 -3.54 -13.74 -7.89
C TYR A 194 -3.80 -14.74 -6.78
N SER A 195 -5.05 -15.22 -6.69
CA SER A 195 -5.42 -16.25 -5.74
C SER A 195 -4.62 -17.55 -5.96
N GLN A 196 -4.46 -18.33 -4.88
CA GLN A 196 -3.85 -19.66 -4.91
C GLN A 196 -4.96 -20.73 -4.87
N PRO A 197 -5.62 -21.05 -5.99
CA PRO A 197 -6.76 -21.96 -5.97
C PRO A 197 -6.33 -23.38 -5.64
N LYS A 198 -7.16 -24.08 -4.86
CA LYS A 198 -7.00 -25.51 -4.59
C LYS A 198 -7.58 -26.32 -5.75
N GLY A 199 -7.02 -27.52 -5.98
CA GLY A 199 -7.61 -28.50 -6.91
C GLY A 199 -7.47 -28.16 -8.39
N GLY A 200 -6.49 -27.33 -8.79
CA GLY A 200 -6.20 -27.06 -10.21
C GLY A 200 -7.17 -26.08 -10.90
N ALA A 201 -8.02 -25.40 -10.16
CA ALA A 201 -8.82 -24.31 -10.71
C ALA A 201 -7.90 -23.16 -11.18
N PRO A 202 -8.30 -22.36 -12.19
CA PRO A 202 -7.52 -21.22 -12.62
C PRO A 202 -7.43 -20.18 -11.50
N ALA A 203 -6.27 -19.51 -11.38
CA ALA A 203 -6.09 -18.41 -10.45
C ALA A 203 -6.98 -17.22 -10.87
N ASN A 204 -7.69 -16.62 -9.90
CA ASN A 204 -8.39 -15.36 -10.12
C ASN A 204 -7.45 -14.20 -9.81
N GLY A 205 -7.43 -13.19 -10.68
CA GLY A 205 -6.64 -11.98 -10.50
C GLY A 205 -7.40 -10.91 -9.75
N PHE A 206 -6.68 -10.12 -8.96
CA PHE A 206 -7.21 -9.04 -8.16
C PHE A 206 -6.29 -7.81 -8.23
N ARG A 207 -6.83 -6.64 -8.39
CA ARG A 207 -6.13 -5.38 -8.15
C ARG A 207 -6.37 -4.98 -6.69
N LEU A 208 -5.40 -5.26 -5.82
CA LEU A 208 -5.47 -5.03 -4.37
C LEU A 208 -4.67 -3.81 -3.92
N ASP A 209 -3.63 -3.47 -4.69
CA ASP A 209 -2.73 -2.37 -4.40
C ASP A 209 -3.24 -1.12 -5.11
N HIS A 210 -3.52 -0.08 -4.34
CA HIS A 210 -4.15 1.14 -4.84
C HIS A 210 -3.41 2.40 -4.41
N ALA A 211 -3.63 3.47 -5.16
CA ALA A 211 -3.29 4.84 -4.78
C ALA A 211 -4.52 5.73 -4.96
N PHE A 212 -4.91 6.41 -3.90
CA PHE A 212 -5.98 7.42 -3.93
C PHE A 212 -5.42 8.79 -3.61
N ALA A 213 -5.63 9.75 -4.50
CA ALA A 213 -5.18 11.12 -4.32
C ALA A 213 -6.34 12.07 -4.08
N THR A 214 -6.11 13.10 -3.28
CA THR A 214 -7.02 14.24 -3.18
C THR A 214 -7.02 15.07 -4.47
N PRO A 215 -8.09 15.82 -4.76
CA PRO A 215 -8.14 16.71 -5.92
C PRO A 215 -7.00 17.74 -5.96
N SER A 216 -6.50 18.17 -4.79
CA SER A 216 -5.39 19.12 -4.69
C SER A 216 -4.03 18.52 -5.04
N LEU A 217 -3.83 17.20 -4.81
CA LEU A 217 -2.57 16.54 -5.15
C LEU A 217 -2.58 15.97 -6.57
N LEU A 218 -3.73 15.50 -7.08
CA LEU A 218 -3.82 14.79 -8.35
C LEU A 218 -3.13 15.49 -9.53
N PRO A 219 -3.21 16.85 -9.71
CA PRO A 219 -2.55 17.54 -10.83
C PRO A 219 -1.02 17.41 -10.83
N ARG A 220 -0.42 17.04 -9.72
CA ARG A 220 1.02 16.81 -9.59
C ARG A 220 1.42 15.38 -9.99
N ILE A 221 0.49 14.43 -10.01
CA ILE A 221 0.78 13.04 -10.37
C ILE A 221 0.76 12.94 -11.90
N THR A 222 1.82 12.42 -12.49
CA THR A 222 2.00 12.35 -13.94
C THR A 222 1.93 10.95 -14.51
N ALA A 223 2.10 9.92 -13.66
CA ALA A 223 1.95 8.52 -14.04
C ALA A 223 1.65 7.64 -12.81
N CYS A 224 0.93 6.55 -13.04
CA CYS A 224 0.76 5.46 -12.11
C CYS A 224 0.75 4.15 -12.90
N ARG A 225 1.59 3.18 -12.52
CA ARG A 225 1.70 1.89 -13.21
C ARG A 225 2.12 0.80 -12.24
N TYR A 226 1.87 -0.45 -12.61
CA TYR A 226 2.43 -1.61 -11.92
C TYR A 226 3.65 -2.16 -12.66
N SER A 227 4.49 -2.90 -11.94
CA SER A 227 5.53 -3.76 -12.51
C SER A 227 5.21 -5.21 -12.13
N HIS A 228 5.12 -6.10 -13.10
CA HIS A 228 4.74 -7.48 -12.84
C HIS A 228 5.95 -8.43 -12.75
N ALA A 229 7.12 -7.98 -13.19
CA ALA A 229 8.34 -8.80 -13.21
C ALA A 229 8.68 -9.37 -11.83
N GLU A 230 8.49 -8.61 -10.76
CA GLU A 230 8.79 -9.00 -9.39
C GLU A 230 7.86 -10.13 -8.91
N ARG A 231 6.58 -10.05 -9.26
CA ARG A 231 5.59 -11.09 -8.96
C ARG A 231 5.86 -12.36 -9.79
N GLU A 232 6.09 -12.20 -11.09
CA GLU A 232 6.37 -13.31 -12.01
C GLU A 232 7.65 -14.05 -11.62
N GLN A 233 8.67 -13.33 -11.17
CA GLN A 233 9.91 -13.87 -10.64
C GLN A 233 9.80 -14.38 -9.19
N LYS A 234 8.63 -14.28 -8.56
CA LYS A 234 8.40 -14.70 -7.16
C LYS A 234 9.30 -13.96 -6.15
N VAL A 235 9.57 -12.68 -6.39
CA VAL A 235 10.20 -11.80 -5.40
C VAL A 235 9.18 -11.39 -4.34
N SER A 236 7.93 -11.16 -4.74
CA SER A 236 6.73 -11.10 -3.89
C SER A 236 5.57 -11.75 -4.65
N ASP A 237 4.45 -12.00 -3.99
CA ASP A 237 3.19 -12.38 -4.63
C ASP A 237 2.37 -11.17 -5.10
N HIS A 238 2.79 -9.95 -4.74
CA HIS A 238 2.24 -8.68 -5.22
C HIS A 238 3.16 -7.99 -6.23
N SER A 239 2.55 -7.27 -7.16
CA SER A 239 3.25 -6.37 -8.09
C SER A 239 3.46 -5.01 -7.44
N PRO A 240 4.67 -4.42 -7.48
CA PRO A 240 4.88 -3.06 -7.00
C PRO A 240 4.12 -2.04 -7.86
N MET A 241 3.58 -1.01 -7.20
CA MET A 241 2.98 0.15 -7.82
C MET A 241 3.97 1.31 -7.82
N ILE A 242 4.06 2.01 -8.94
CA ILE A 242 5.02 3.11 -9.16
C ILE A 242 4.24 4.35 -9.59
N LEU A 243 4.39 5.43 -8.81
CA LEU A 243 3.83 6.74 -9.10
C LEU A 243 4.95 7.72 -9.46
N GLU A 244 4.67 8.59 -10.43
CA GLU A 244 5.52 9.73 -10.75
C GLU A 244 4.80 11.03 -10.36
N ILE A 245 5.47 11.86 -9.55
CA ILE A 245 4.91 13.08 -8.93
C ILE A 245 5.85 14.24 -9.23
N LYS A 246 5.30 15.38 -9.66
CA LYS A 246 6.03 16.66 -9.86
C LYS A 246 6.28 17.38 -8.54
#